data_0fdbd0f3e992920f0e701e760569306b
#
_entry.id   0fdbd0f3e992920f0e701e760569306b
#
_cell.length_a   1.000
_cell.length_b   1.000
_cell.length_c   1.000
_cell.angle_alpha   90.00
_cell.angle_beta   90.00
_cell.angle_gamma   90.00
#
_symmetry.space_group_name_H-M   'P 1'
#
loop_
_entity.id
_entity.type
_entity.pdbx_description
1 polymer ?
#
loop_
_entity_poly.entity_id
_entity_poly.type
_entity_poly.pdbx_seq_one_letter_code
_entity_poly.pdbx_strand_id
1 'polypeptide(L)'
;MWRFDTASPTPGPVETLNDFVGRQTWRFDASSPSSSDAEHQAQIEATRARFAASASTQKHSSDELLRQQALHAAEKERGETPLLKTPEAAAMAASRRDPSEENDVSCSLRAGASYFSRLQQSDGHWAGDYGGPMFLLPGMLIACHVTGVLGEVFPTKAHTTEALRYLSLHQNPGDGGFGLHIEGHSTMFCTVLNYVSMRILGLKADDERCEKARKWIRDRGGATFVASWGKFWLAVLGCYSWSGVNPMPPEAWLLPHSKWTGIGWIHPGRYWCHCRMVYLPMSYLFGARAHGDLSSPLLAELKGELFTEEGGFDAVDWDAARNKCAEEDVYYPHPKVRRKKEEVGREGNGEGR
;
A
#
# COMPACT_ATOMS: atom_id res chain seq x y z
N MET A 1 23.86 -7.59 4.42
CA MET A 1 23.24 -8.29 3.27
C MET A 1 21.96 -8.96 3.69
N TRP A 2 20.94 -8.99 2.85
CA TRP A 2 19.69 -9.72 3.12
C TRP A 2 19.87 -11.19 2.84
N ARG A 3 19.47 -12.04 3.78
CA ARG A 3 19.47 -13.50 3.66
C ARG A 3 18.11 -14.07 3.98
N PHE A 4 17.79 -15.22 3.40
CA PHE A 4 16.67 -16.01 3.86
C PHE A 4 16.89 -16.46 5.29
N ASP A 5 15.87 -16.31 6.12
CA ASP A 5 15.91 -16.87 7.47
C ASP A 5 15.67 -18.36 7.39
N THR A 6 16.74 -19.13 7.48
CA THR A 6 16.70 -20.60 7.49
C THR A 6 16.93 -21.09 8.90
N ALA A 7 16.22 -22.09 9.33
CA ALA A 7 16.44 -22.71 10.63
C ALA A 7 17.73 -23.59 10.66
N SER A 8 18.38 -23.79 9.53
CA SER A 8 19.60 -24.58 9.45
C SER A 8 20.86 -23.71 9.67
N PRO A 9 21.73 -24.08 10.60
CA PRO A 9 22.99 -23.36 10.85
C PRO A 9 24.08 -23.63 9.81
N THR A 10 23.79 -24.38 8.75
CA THR A 10 24.78 -24.75 7.74
C THR A 10 24.96 -23.64 6.72
N PRO A 11 26.16 -23.10 6.48
CA PRO A 11 26.45 -22.18 5.41
C PRO A 11 26.45 -22.93 4.08
N GLY A 12 25.28 -23.08 3.50
CA GLY A 12 25.05 -23.64 2.19
C GLY A 12 24.46 -22.59 1.24
N PRO A 13 24.20 -22.95 -0.01
CA PRO A 13 23.37 -22.12 -0.87
C PRO A 13 22.08 -21.82 -0.12
N VAL A 14 21.51 -20.65 -0.37
CA VAL A 14 20.36 -20.15 0.37
C VAL A 14 19.24 -21.21 0.35
N GLU A 15 19.04 -21.84 1.50
CA GLU A 15 18.00 -22.82 1.71
C GLU A 15 16.90 -22.20 2.57
N THR A 16 15.68 -22.49 2.25
CA THR A 16 14.53 -22.16 3.08
C THR A 16 14.00 -23.44 3.72
N LEU A 17 13.29 -23.33 4.85
CA LEU A 17 12.65 -24.48 5.50
C LEU A 17 11.64 -25.22 4.61
N ASN A 18 11.18 -24.58 3.56
CA ASN A 18 10.16 -25.06 2.64
C ASN A 18 10.64 -25.12 1.19
N ASP A 19 11.93 -25.29 0.95
CA ASP A 19 12.53 -25.38 -0.38
C ASP A 19 12.14 -24.20 -1.31
N PHE A 20 12.06 -23.01 -0.75
CA PHE A 20 11.61 -21.79 -1.44
C PHE A 20 10.14 -21.80 -1.87
N VAL A 21 9.34 -22.68 -1.35
CA VAL A 21 7.91 -22.75 -1.65
C VAL A 21 7.13 -21.93 -0.63
N GLY A 22 6.31 -21.01 -1.09
CA GLY A 22 5.45 -20.21 -0.26
C GLY A 22 6.13 -19.01 0.44
N ARG A 23 5.62 -18.66 1.63
CA ARG A 23 6.10 -17.51 2.38
C ARG A 23 7.54 -17.69 2.81
N GLN A 24 8.37 -16.67 2.57
CA GLN A 24 9.78 -16.67 2.90
C GLN A 24 10.07 -15.58 3.92
N THR A 25 10.88 -15.93 4.92
CA THR A 25 11.37 -14.98 5.92
C THR A 25 12.82 -14.63 5.59
N TRP A 26 13.10 -13.33 5.52
CA TRP A 26 14.43 -12.80 5.26
C TRP A 26 15.02 -12.23 6.55
N ARG A 27 16.27 -12.55 6.83
CA ARG A 27 17.04 -11.92 7.90
C ARG A 27 18.12 -11.05 7.31
N PHE A 28 18.26 -9.82 7.81
CA PHE A 28 19.38 -8.97 7.47
C PHE A 28 20.60 -9.36 8.31
N ASP A 29 21.66 -9.80 7.67
CA ASP A 29 22.96 -10.09 8.30
C ASP A 29 23.96 -9.00 7.93
N ALA A 30 24.25 -8.10 8.88
CA ALA A 30 25.20 -7.02 8.70
C ALA A 30 26.67 -7.49 8.77
N SER A 31 26.91 -8.70 9.32
CA SER A 31 28.26 -9.19 9.65
C SER A 31 28.88 -10.05 8.56
N SER A 32 28.15 -10.40 7.51
CA SER A 32 28.61 -11.34 6.48
C SER A 32 29.16 -10.64 5.23
N PRO A 33 30.44 -10.58 5.03
CA PRO A 33 31.04 -10.38 3.73
C PRO A 33 31.70 -11.68 3.27
N SER A 34 31.02 -12.56 2.58
CA SER A 34 31.69 -13.72 2.02
C SER A 34 31.63 -13.74 0.49
N SER A 35 32.61 -14.36 -0.12
CA SER A 35 32.71 -14.48 -1.59
C SER A 35 31.62 -15.35 -2.20
N SER A 36 31.04 -16.29 -1.43
CA SER A 36 29.83 -17.04 -1.80
C SER A 36 28.58 -16.15 -1.89
N ASP A 37 28.61 -15.00 -1.20
CA ASP A 37 27.54 -14.04 -1.19
C ASP A 37 27.48 -13.21 -2.48
N ALA A 38 28.57 -13.10 -3.24
CA ALA A 38 28.59 -12.34 -4.48
C ALA A 38 27.76 -13.00 -5.59
N GLU A 39 27.84 -14.33 -5.72
CA GLU A 39 27.04 -15.07 -6.70
C GLU A 39 25.56 -15.06 -6.31
N HIS A 40 25.26 -15.27 -5.03
CA HIS A 40 23.90 -15.18 -4.51
C HIS A 40 23.32 -13.77 -4.66
N GLN A 41 24.11 -12.74 -4.35
CA GLN A 41 23.69 -11.36 -4.56
C GLN A 41 23.44 -11.06 -6.05
N ALA A 42 24.27 -11.59 -6.95
CA ALA A 42 24.06 -11.47 -8.38
C ALA A 42 22.74 -12.13 -8.85
N GLN A 43 22.39 -13.29 -8.27
CA GLN A 43 21.11 -13.96 -8.55
C GLN A 43 19.90 -13.14 -8.04
N ILE A 44 20.01 -12.56 -6.85
CA ILE A 44 18.99 -11.65 -6.31
C ILE A 44 18.81 -10.45 -7.22
N GLU A 45 19.90 -9.78 -7.60
CA GLU A 45 19.84 -8.59 -8.47
C GLU A 45 19.33 -8.94 -9.87
N ALA A 46 19.69 -10.10 -10.41
CA ALA A 46 19.12 -10.57 -11.67
C ALA A 46 17.61 -10.82 -11.60
N THR A 47 17.13 -11.36 -10.47
CA THR A 47 15.69 -11.55 -10.23
C THR A 47 14.97 -10.22 -10.08
N ARG A 48 15.55 -9.27 -9.34
CA ARG A 48 15.03 -7.90 -9.21
C ARG A 48 14.98 -7.17 -10.56
N ALA A 49 16.02 -7.31 -11.37
CA ALA A 49 16.05 -6.71 -12.71
C ALA A 49 14.96 -7.29 -13.63
N ARG A 50 14.74 -8.61 -13.60
CA ARG A 50 13.64 -9.25 -14.34
C ARG A 50 12.28 -8.73 -13.88
N PHE A 51 12.06 -8.65 -12.57
CA PHE A 51 10.82 -8.08 -12.05
C PHE A 51 10.66 -6.61 -12.48
N ALA A 52 11.69 -5.79 -12.36
CA ALA A 52 11.63 -4.38 -12.76
C ALA A 52 11.28 -4.23 -14.26
N ALA A 53 11.83 -5.09 -15.13
CA ALA A 53 11.53 -5.08 -16.55
C ALA A 53 10.10 -5.47 -16.89
N SER A 54 9.46 -6.31 -16.07
CA SER A 54 8.09 -6.80 -16.27
C SER A 54 7.04 -6.12 -15.38
N ALA A 55 7.44 -5.21 -14.49
CA ALA A 55 6.57 -4.61 -13.46
C ALA A 55 5.34 -3.88 -14.02
N SER A 56 5.36 -3.43 -15.28
CA SER A 56 4.20 -2.82 -15.93
C SER A 56 3.09 -3.83 -16.23
N THR A 57 3.43 -5.11 -16.41
CA THR A 57 2.52 -6.20 -16.75
C THR A 57 2.35 -7.22 -15.63
N GLN A 58 3.34 -7.33 -14.74
CA GLN A 58 3.37 -8.26 -13.62
C GLN A 58 3.75 -7.49 -12.34
N LYS A 59 2.76 -6.89 -11.70
CA LYS A 59 2.98 -5.99 -10.56
C LYS A 59 3.21 -6.73 -9.23
N HIS A 60 2.81 -7.99 -9.13
CA HIS A 60 2.95 -8.81 -7.93
C HIS A 60 4.14 -9.77 -8.06
N SER A 61 5.29 -9.35 -7.53
CA SER A 61 6.49 -10.19 -7.53
C SER A 61 6.34 -11.46 -6.67
N SER A 62 5.62 -11.35 -5.55
CA SER A 62 5.32 -12.49 -4.68
C SER A 62 4.42 -13.51 -5.36
N ASP A 63 3.40 -13.07 -6.08
CA ASP A 63 2.50 -13.97 -6.81
C ASP A 63 3.22 -14.75 -7.92
N GLU A 64 4.10 -14.07 -8.65
CA GLU A 64 4.91 -14.73 -9.69
C GLU A 64 5.89 -15.73 -9.08
N LEU A 65 6.57 -15.35 -8.00
CA LEU A 65 7.49 -16.24 -7.30
C LEU A 65 6.77 -17.46 -6.72
N LEU A 66 5.64 -17.25 -6.04
CA LEU A 66 4.81 -18.33 -5.49
C LEU A 66 4.32 -19.27 -6.59
N ARG A 67 3.89 -18.74 -7.72
CA ARG A 67 3.43 -19.54 -8.87
C ARG A 67 4.55 -20.38 -9.44
N GLN A 68 5.74 -19.81 -9.63
CA GLN A 68 6.90 -20.55 -10.12
C GLN A 68 7.37 -21.61 -9.12
N GLN A 69 7.40 -21.31 -7.84
CA GLN A 69 7.77 -22.26 -6.80
C GLN A 69 6.78 -23.43 -6.71
N ALA A 70 5.48 -23.14 -6.75
CA ALA A 70 4.44 -24.16 -6.74
C ALA A 70 4.51 -25.08 -7.98
N LEU A 71 4.77 -24.49 -9.14
CA LEU A 71 4.97 -25.25 -10.37
C LEU A 71 6.21 -26.15 -10.28
N HIS A 72 7.32 -25.63 -9.80
CA HIS A 72 8.57 -26.36 -9.64
C HIS A 72 8.44 -27.51 -8.62
N ALA A 73 7.80 -27.26 -7.48
CA ALA A 73 7.53 -28.30 -6.50
C ALA A 73 6.67 -29.43 -7.07
N ALA A 74 5.64 -29.08 -7.80
CA ALA A 74 4.75 -30.04 -8.46
C ALA A 74 5.44 -30.84 -9.58
N GLU A 75 6.38 -30.25 -10.30
CA GLU A 75 7.22 -30.92 -11.31
C GLU A 75 8.19 -31.90 -10.64
N LYS A 76 8.83 -31.49 -9.53
CA LYS A 76 9.78 -32.32 -8.77
C LYS A 76 9.10 -33.56 -8.18
N GLU A 77 7.88 -33.41 -7.64
CA GLU A 77 7.14 -34.54 -7.05
C GLU A 77 6.65 -35.56 -8.10
N ARG A 78 6.38 -35.14 -9.32
CA ARG A 78 5.78 -35.96 -10.37
C ARG A 78 6.73 -36.40 -11.47
N GLY A 79 7.90 -35.82 -11.51
CA GLY A 79 8.92 -36.19 -12.51
C GLY A 79 8.61 -35.74 -13.95
N GLU A 80 7.48 -35.13 -14.29
CA GLU A 80 7.18 -34.98 -15.71
C GLU A 80 6.38 -33.79 -16.23
N THR A 81 5.42 -33.16 -15.65
CA THR A 81 4.63 -32.25 -16.51
C THR A 81 4.17 -30.98 -15.83
N PRO A 82 4.33 -29.80 -16.47
CA PRO A 82 3.80 -28.54 -15.94
C PRO A 82 2.29 -28.61 -15.70
N LEU A 83 1.84 -28.14 -14.53
CA LEU A 83 0.45 -28.14 -14.07
C LEU A 83 -0.56 -27.62 -15.12
N LEU A 84 -0.14 -26.67 -15.95
CA LEU A 84 -0.98 -26.08 -17.01
C LEU A 84 -1.09 -26.95 -18.25
N LYS A 85 -0.34 -28.05 -18.34
CA LYS A 85 -0.31 -28.96 -19.50
C LYS A 85 -0.83 -30.36 -19.17
N THR A 86 -1.46 -30.56 -18.02
CA THR A 86 -2.02 -31.87 -17.65
C THR A 86 -3.22 -32.21 -18.56
N PRO A 87 -3.47 -33.50 -18.81
CA PRO A 87 -4.65 -33.95 -19.55
C PRO A 87 -5.95 -33.43 -18.94
N GLU A 88 -6.01 -33.28 -17.61
CA GLU A 88 -7.19 -32.75 -16.90
C GLU A 88 -7.38 -31.25 -17.19
N ALA A 89 -6.31 -30.46 -17.24
CA ALA A 89 -6.40 -29.06 -17.59
C ALA A 89 -6.80 -28.85 -19.06
N ALA A 90 -6.32 -29.76 -19.95
CA ALA A 90 -6.71 -29.77 -21.35
C ALA A 90 -8.17 -30.24 -21.54
N ALA A 91 -8.61 -31.27 -20.83
CA ALA A 91 -10.01 -31.73 -20.82
C ALA A 91 -10.95 -30.64 -20.29
N MET A 92 -10.53 -29.90 -19.25
CA MET A 92 -11.26 -28.78 -18.69
C MET A 92 -11.38 -27.60 -19.67
N ALA A 93 -10.31 -27.28 -20.40
CA ALA A 93 -10.35 -26.25 -21.43
C ALA A 93 -11.23 -26.66 -22.63
N ALA A 94 -11.36 -27.97 -22.88
CA ALA A 94 -12.24 -28.52 -23.91
C ALA A 94 -13.72 -28.54 -23.45
N SER A 95 -14.00 -28.85 -22.18
CA SER A 95 -15.37 -28.89 -21.63
C SER A 95 -16.01 -27.51 -21.48
N ARG A 96 -15.22 -26.46 -21.39
CA ARG A 96 -15.71 -25.06 -21.38
C ARG A 96 -16.44 -24.63 -22.66
N ARG A 97 -16.53 -25.49 -23.66
CA ARG A 97 -17.17 -25.16 -24.95
C ARG A 97 -18.67 -25.50 -25.04
N ASP A 98 -19.22 -26.16 -24.04
CA ASP A 98 -20.65 -26.47 -24.00
C ASP A 98 -21.29 -26.02 -22.69
N PRO A 99 -22.00 -24.85 -22.69
CA PRO A 99 -22.59 -24.27 -21.48
C PRO A 99 -23.87 -24.96 -21.03
N SER A 100 -24.34 -26.00 -21.70
CA SER A 100 -25.67 -26.59 -21.47
C SER A 100 -25.71 -27.77 -20.47
N GLU A 101 -24.58 -28.22 -19.93
CA GLU A 101 -24.54 -29.36 -19.03
C GLU A 101 -24.19 -28.97 -17.59
N GLU A 102 -25.01 -29.43 -16.64
CA GLU A 102 -24.84 -29.40 -15.17
C GLU A 102 -23.45 -29.96 -14.73
N ASN A 103 -22.77 -30.67 -15.63
CA ASN A 103 -21.44 -31.22 -15.49
C ASN A 103 -20.29 -30.17 -15.51
N ASP A 104 -20.48 -28.98 -16.09
CA ASP A 104 -19.40 -28.01 -16.28
C ASP A 104 -18.96 -27.35 -14.94
N VAL A 105 -19.93 -27.04 -14.08
CA VAL A 105 -19.63 -26.47 -12.74
C VAL A 105 -18.92 -27.50 -11.86
N SER A 106 -19.35 -28.75 -11.87
CA SER A 106 -18.72 -29.82 -11.09
C SER A 106 -17.31 -30.15 -11.60
N CYS A 107 -17.09 -30.16 -12.90
CA CYS A 107 -15.76 -30.31 -13.51
C CYS A 107 -14.86 -29.16 -13.15
N SER A 108 -15.33 -27.92 -13.25
CA SER A 108 -14.59 -26.71 -12.89
C SER A 108 -14.22 -26.69 -11.40
N LEU A 109 -15.16 -27.08 -10.52
CA LEU A 109 -14.94 -27.19 -9.08
C LEU A 109 -13.85 -28.24 -8.75
N ARG A 110 -13.96 -29.45 -9.31
CA ARG A 110 -12.97 -30.53 -9.09
C ARG A 110 -11.59 -30.12 -9.56
N ALA A 111 -11.48 -29.48 -10.70
CA ALA A 111 -10.21 -29.05 -11.24
C ALA A 111 -9.61 -27.90 -10.43
N GLY A 112 -10.43 -26.95 -10.00
CA GLY A 112 -10.01 -25.90 -9.08
C GLY A 112 -9.53 -26.47 -7.72
N ALA A 113 -10.27 -27.41 -7.14
CA ALA A 113 -9.89 -28.08 -5.92
C ALA A 113 -8.61 -28.91 -6.08
N SER A 114 -8.47 -29.64 -7.19
CA SER A 114 -7.25 -30.38 -7.51
C SER A 114 -6.05 -29.47 -7.69
N TYR A 115 -6.21 -28.34 -8.39
CA TYR A 115 -5.16 -27.33 -8.52
C TYR A 115 -4.76 -26.75 -7.16
N PHE A 116 -5.75 -26.34 -6.36
CA PHE A 116 -5.50 -25.73 -5.05
C PHE A 116 -4.86 -26.69 -4.07
N SER A 117 -5.26 -27.96 -4.07
CA SER A 117 -4.66 -29.01 -3.22
C SER A 117 -3.17 -29.24 -3.52
N ARG A 118 -2.74 -29.03 -4.76
CA ARG A 118 -1.34 -29.16 -5.16
C ARG A 118 -0.47 -27.96 -4.72
N LEU A 119 -1.08 -26.82 -4.42
CA LEU A 119 -0.40 -25.64 -3.89
C LEU A 119 -0.24 -25.71 -2.37
N GLN A 120 -0.88 -26.69 -1.71
CA GLN A 120 -0.78 -26.87 -0.27
C GLN A 120 0.63 -27.32 0.13
N GLN A 121 1.19 -26.67 1.13
CA GLN A 121 2.51 -26.97 1.64
C GLN A 121 2.50 -28.24 2.51
N SER A 122 3.68 -28.82 2.78
CA SER A 122 3.83 -30.03 3.58
C SER A 122 3.29 -29.90 5.01
N ASP A 123 3.24 -28.67 5.54
CA ASP A 123 2.67 -28.36 6.86
C ASP A 123 1.16 -28.07 6.82
N GLY A 124 0.53 -28.19 5.65
CA GLY A 124 -0.91 -28.07 5.46
C GLY A 124 -1.40 -26.65 5.15
N HIS A 125 -0.57 -25.60 5.16
CA HIS A 125 -1.00 -24.27 4.80
C HIS A 125 -0.93 -24.01 3.29
N TRP A 126 -1.63 -22.98 2.83
CA TRP A 126 -1.45 -22.38 1.50
C TRP A 126 -0.66 -21.11 1.62
N ALA A 127 0.45 -21.04 0.90
CA ALA A 127 1.23 -19.83 0.82
C ALA A 127 0.47 -18.78 -0.03
N GLY A 128 -0.06 -17.78 0.63
CA GLY A 128 -0.72 -16.65 0.02
C GLY A 128 -0.18 -15.36 0.64
N ASP A 129 0.18 -14.41 -0.19
CA ASP A 129 0.64 -13.11 0.28
C ASP A 129 -0.42 -12.05 -0.03
N TYR A 130 -0.85 -11.34 1.00
CA TYR A 130 -1.72 -10.19 0.85
C TYR A 130 -0.85 -8.95 0.73
N GLY A 131 -0.45 -8.65 -0.49
CA GLY A 131 0.42 -7.54 -0.81
C GLY A 131 -0.24 -6.49 -1.70
N GLY A 132 0.43 -5.36 -1.89
CA GLY A 132 0.08 -4.37 -2.89
C GLY A 132 -0.55 -3.06 -2.42
N PRO A 133 -1.24 -2.93 -1.25
CA PRO A 133 -1.70 -1.63 -0.77
C PRO A 133 -0.54 -0.66 -0.57
N MET A 134 -0.62 0.53 -1.20
CA MET A 134 0.46 1.51 -1.19
C MET A 134 0.31 2.57 -0.09
N PHE A 135 -0.65 2.41 0.82
CA PHE A 135 -0.92 3.35 1.92
C PHE A 135 -0.54 2.82 3.32
N LEU A 136 -0.16 1.56 3.44
CA LEU A 136 0.22 0.96 4.73
C LEU A 136 1.64 1.36 5.15
N LEU A 137 2.61 1.24 4.24
CA LEU A 137 3.99 1.65 4.49
C LEU A 137 4.09 3.13 4.88
N PRO A 138 3.41 4.08 4.20
CA PRO A 138 3.41 5.47 4.63
C PRO A 138 2.90 5.69 6.06
N GLY A 139 1.80 5.06 6.44
CA GLY A 139 1.27 5.18 7.80
C GLY A 139 2.28 4.70 8.85
N MET A 140 2.94 3.57 8.61
CA MET A 140 3.99 3.05 9.48
C MET A 140 5.18 4.02 9.57
N LEU A 141 5.67 4.53 8.43
CA LEU A 141 6.82 5.45 8.39
C LEU A 141 6.53 6.76 9.11
N ILE A 142 5.35 7.35 8.90
CA ILE A 142 4.94 8.57 9.60
C ILE A 142 4.83 8.30 11.12
N ALA A 143 4.22 7.18 11.53
CA ALA A 143 4.12 6.82 12.93
C ALA A 143 5.51 6.64 13.58
N CYS A 144 6.42 5.90 12.94
CA CYS A 144 7.79 5.71 13.44
C CYS A 144 8.58 7.03 13.49
N HIS A 145 8.38 7.91 12.49
CA HIS A 145 9.04 9.21 12.45
C HIS A 145 8.55 10.12 13.59
N VAL A 146 7.24 10.23 13.76
CA VAL A 146 6.63 11.10 14.78
C VAL A 146 6.94 10.62 16.20
N THR A 147 7.03 9.32 16.43
CA THR A 147 7.40 8.73 17.73
C THR A 147 8.90 8.64 17.98
N GLY A 148 9.73 8.97 16.99
CA GLY A 148 11.19 8.96 17.13
C GLY A 148 11.83 7.57 17.04
N VAL A 149 11.06 6.51 16.74
CA VAL A 149 11.57 5.12 16.70
C VAL A 149 12.00 4.66 15.31
N LEU A 150 12.04 5.56 14.33
CA LEU A 150 12.37 5.19 12.94
C LEU A 150 13.73 4.48 12.84
N GLY A 151 14.75 4.96 13.59
CA GLY A 151 16.07 4.36 13.61
C GLY A 151 16.13 2.98 14.28
N GLU A 152 15.16 2.64 15.13
CA GLU A 152 15.05 1.31 15.72
C GLU A 152 14.39 0.32 14.75
N VAL A 153 13.38 0.78 14.01
CA VAL A 153 12.64 -0.05 13.02
C VAL A 153 13.43 -0.21 11.72
N PHE A 154 14.17 0.82 11.33
CA PHE A 154 15.06 0.84 10.16
C PHE A 154 16.52 1.07 10.61
N PRO A 155 17.14 0.09 11.28
CA PRO A 155 18.44 0.29 11.95
C PRO A 155 19.62 0.44 10.98
N THR A 156 19.44 0.14 9.72
CA THR A 156 20.54 0.22 8.75
C THR A 156 20.08 0.82 7.42
N LYS A 157 21.06 1.30 6.67
CA LYS A 157 20.85 1.78 5.29
C LYS A 157 20.16 0.75 4.38
N ALA A 158 20.38 -0.54 4.61
CA ALA A 158 19.80 -1.57 3.77
C ALA A 158 18.25 -1.58 3.91
N HIS A 159 17.72 -1.42 5.12
CA HIS A 159 16.26 -1.32 5.34
C HIS A 159 15.67 -0.14 4.56
N THR A 160 16.28 1.02 4.68
CA THR A 160 15.86 2.23 3.95
C THR A 160 15.96 2.03 2.44
N THR A 161 17.05 1.42 1.96
CA THR A 161 17.25 1.14 0.53
C THR A 161 16.17 0.21 -0.02
N GLU A 162 15.82 -0.85 0.70
CA GLU A 162 14.79 -1.79 0.24
C GLU A 162 13.38 -1.16 0.26
N ALA A 163 13.06 -0.36 1.27
CA ALA A 163 11.81 0.38 1.29
C ALA A 163 11.72 1.37 0.11
N LEU A 164 12.80 2.11 -0.17
CA LEU A 164 12.87 3.00 -1.32
C LEU A 164 12.81 2.24 -2.66
N ARG A 165 13.41 1.07 -2.73
CA ARG A 165 13.32 0.18 -3.91
C ARG A 165 11.89 -0.23 -4.16
N TYR A 166 11.16 -0.67 -3.12
CA TYR A 166 9.76 -1.03 -3.22
C TYR A 166 8.91 0.14 -3.76
N LEU A 167 9.07 1.33 -3.18
CA LEU A 167 8.36 2.52 -3.65
C LEU A 167 8.70 2.84 -5.11
N SER A 168 9.98 2.78 -5.48
CA SER A 168 10.44 3.08 -6.85
C SER A 168 9.86 2.12 -7.88
N LEU A 169 9.74 0.83 -7.55
CA LEU A 169 9.19 -0.19 -8.46
C LEU A 169 7.68 -0.03 -8.67
N HIS A 170 6.97 0.61 -7.73
CA HIS A 170 5.53 0.78 -7.79
C HIS A 170 5.08 2.23 -8.05
N GLN A 171 6.02 3.14 -8.29
CA GLN A 171 5.69 4.45 -8.84
C GLN A 171 5.20 4.29 -10.27
N ASN A 172 4.04 4.84 -10.59
CA ASN A 172 3.47 4.71 -11.92
C ASN A 172 4.36 5.37 -12.98
N PRO A 173 4.89 4.60 -13.94
CA PRO A 173 5.88 5.14 -14.89
C PRO A 173 5.27 6.16 -15.87
N GLY A 174 3.96 6.10 -16.09
CA GLY A 174 3.26 7.00 -17.03
C GLY A 174 3.06 8.41 -16.50
N ASP A 175 2.85 8.58 -15.20
CA ASP A 175 2.52 9.87 -14.62
C ASP A 175 3.33 10.24 -13.36
N GLY A 176 4.09 9.31 -12.81
CA GLY A 176 4.94 9.54 -11.64
C GLY A 176 4.21 9.55 -10.29
N GLY A 177 2.91 9.27 -10.26
CA GLY A 177 2.14 9.15 -9.04
C GLY A 177 2.13 7.73 -8.45
N PHE A 178 1.28 7.52 -7.43
CA PHE A 178 1.08 6.23 -6.76
C PHE A 178 -0.41 5.92 -6.61
N GLY A 179 -0.80 4.70 -6.95
CA GLY A 179 -2.15 4.18 -6.74
C GLY A 179 -2.43 3.77 -5.29
N LEU A 180 -3.70 3.53 -4.95
CA LEU A 180 -4.07 2.89 -3.68
C LEU A 180 -3.50 1.48 -3.55
N HIS A 181 -3.33 0.84 -4.69
CA HIS A 181 -2.75 -0.48 -4.85
C HIS A 181 -1.74 -0.43 -6.00
N ILE A 182 -0.77 -1.34 -6.00
CA ILE A 182 0.27 -1.43 -7.04
C ILE A 182 -0.29 -1.56 -8.46
N GLU A 183 -1.52 -2.04 -8.62
CA GLU A 183 -2.24 -2.15 -9.90
C GLU A 183 -3.12 -0.95 -10.21
N GLY A 184 -3.33 -0.04 -9.25
CA GLY A 184 -4.25 1.08 -9.35
C GLY A 184 -3.68 2.28 -10.12
N HIS A 185 -4.59 3.12 -10.63
CA HIS A 185 -4.23 4.44 -11.11
C HIS A 185 -3.74 5.34 -9.96
N SER A 186 -2.99 6.37 -10.30
CA SER A 186 -2.46 7.32 -9.30
C SER A 186 -3.58 8.10 -8.63
N THR A 187 -3.51 8.20 -7.30
CA THR A 187 -4.44 8.95 -6.45
C THR A 187 -3.69 10.04 -5.69
N MET A 188 -4.36 11.11 -5.32
CA MET A 188 -3.76 12.17 -4.50
C MET A 188 -3.37 11.62 -3.12
N PHE A 189 -4.23 10.79 -2.54
CA PHE A 189 -3.98 10.15 -1.24
C PHE A 189 -2.66 9.39 -1.20
N CYS A 190 -2.47 8.45 -2.13
CA CYS A 190 -1.25 7.65 -2.12
C CYS A 190 -0.04 8.39 -2.66
N THR A 191 -0.20 9.28 -3.64
CA THR A 191 0.94 10.04 -4.16
C THR A 191 1.52 10.96 -3.11
N VAL A 192 0.69 11.69 -2.36
CA VAL A 192 1.16 12.55 -1.25
C VAL A 192 1.83 11.72 -0.15
N LEU A 193 1.19 10.64 0.31
CA LEU A 193 1.74 9.84 1.40
C LEU A 193 3.04 9.13 1.02
N ASN A 194 3.15 8.60 -0.20
CA ASN A 194 4.39 7.97 -0.67
C ASN A 194 5.49 9.01 -0.96
N TYR A 195 5.14 10.20 -1.42
CA TYR A 195 6.08 11.32 -1.49
C TYR A 195 6.69 11.63 -0.12
N VAL A 196 5.85 11.82 0.90
CA VAL A 196 6.28 12.04 2.28
C VAL A 196 7.15 10.88 2.79
N SER A 197 6.78 9.65 2.45
CA SER A 197 7.56 8.45 2.80
C SER A 197 8.96 8.47 2.20
N MET A 198 9.10 8.81 0.93
CA MET A 198 10.40 8.94 0.27
C MET A 198 11.26 10.03 0.95
N ARG A 199 10.65 11.16 1.33
CA ARG A 199 11.33 12.24 2.04
C ARG A 199 11.77 11.82 3.45
N ILE A 200 10.91 11.12 4.22
CA ILE A 200 11.24 10.56 5.53
C ILE A 200 12.39 9.54 5.43
N LEU A 201 12.42 8.73 4.38
CA LEU A 201 13.48 7.77 4.12
C LEU A 201 14.78 8.40 3.59
N GLY A 202 14.83 9.73 3.47
CA GLY A 202 16.05 10.49 3.20
C GLY A 202 16.30 10.82 1.73
N LEU A 203 15.34 10.59 0.80
CA LEU A 203 15.48 11.14 -0.55
C LEU A 203 15.39 12.67 -0.52
N LYS A 204 16.20 13.29 -1.35
CA LYS A 204 16.13 14.75 -1.56
C LYS A 204 14.96 15.12 -2.43
N ALA A 205 14.52 16.37 -2.36
CA ALA A 205 13.45 16.90 -3.18
C ALA A 205 13.77 16.90 -4.69
N ASP A 206 15.05 16.97 -5.04
CA ASP A 206 15.58 16.95 -6.41
C ASP A 206 15.87 15.53 -6.94
N ASP A 207 15.57 14.48 -6.19
CA ASP A 207 15.55 13.10 -6.71
C ASP A 207 14.43 12.95 -7.74
N GLU A 208 14.72 12.34 -8.86
CA GLU A 208 13.79 12.20 -10.01
C GLU A 208 12.43 11.63 -9.59
N ARG A 209 12.41 10.68 -8.67
CA ARG A 209 11.18 10.06 -8.14
C ARG A 209 10.34 11.06 -7.35
N CYS A 210 11.01 11.86 -6.51
CA CYS A 210 10.38 12.93 -5.75
C CYS A 210 9.87 14.04 -6.68
N GLU A 211 10.64 14.44 -7.68
CA GLU A 211 10.22 15.45 -8.64
C GLU A 211 8.96 15.06 -9.41
N LYS A 212 8.93 13.81 -9.92
CA LYS A 212 7.76 13.27 -10.62
C LYS A 212 6.50 13.26 -9.73
N ALA A 213 6.61 12.72 -8.53
CA ALA A 213 5.50 12.66 -7.59
C ALA A 213 5.03 14.06 -7.17
N ARG A 214 5.97 14.97 -6.85
CA ARG A 214 5.66 16.37 -6.49
C ARG A 214 4.98 17.12 -7.64
N LYS A 215 5.48 16.93 -8.86
CA LYS A 215 4.84 17.52 -10.03
C LYS A 215 3.41 17.03 -10.18
N TRP A 216 3.19 15.72 -10.06
CA TRP A 216 1.86 15.12 -10.12
C TRP A 216 0.91 15.72 -9.07
N ILE A 217 1.37 15.90 -7.84
CA ILE A 217 0.62 16.51 -6.73
C ILE A 217 0.27 17.96 -7.04
N ARG A 218 1.26 18.74 -7.46
CA ARG A 218 1.09 20.19 -7.71
C ARG A 218 0.20 20.49 -8.90
N ASP A 219 0.28 19.69 -9.95
CA ASP A 219 -0.59 19.81 -11.14
C ASP A 219 -2.08 19.62 -10.80
N ARG A 220 -2.39 19.04 -9.63
CA ARG A 220 -3.75 18.76 -9.14
C ARG A 220 -4.16 19.59 -7.93
N GLY A 221 -3.49 20.70 -7.70
CA GLY A 221 -3.83 21.67 -6.67
C GLY A 221 -3.14 21.46 -5.31
N GLY A 222 -2.16 20.56 -5.24
CA GLY A 222 -1.37 20.37 -4.04
C GLY A 222 -2.04 19.49 -2.98
N ALA A 223 -1.39 19.37 -1.83
CA ALA A 223 -1.83 18.49 -0.75
C ALA A 223 -3.13 18.94 -0.06
N THR A 224 -3.63 20.15 -0.31
CA THR A 224 -4.96 20.58 0.15
C THR A 224 -6.08 19.71 -0.40
N PHE A 225 -5.87 19.07 -1.55
CA PHE A 225 -6.82 18.18 -2.21
C PHE A 225 -6.68 16.70 -1.80
N VAL A 226 -5.82 16.38 -0.85
CA VAL A 226 -5.69 15.00 -0.36
C VAL A 226 -6.97 14.52 0.34
N ALA A 227 -7.31 13.24 0.21
CA ALA A 227 -8.47 12.63 0.85
C ALA A 227 -8.38 12.66 2.39
N SER A 228 -9.49 12.48 3.10
CA SER A 228 -9.63 12.68 4.55
C SER A 228 -8.57 11.97 5.39
N TRP A 229 -8.24 10.72 5.07
CA TRP A 229 -7.20 9.98 5.80
C TRP A 229 -5.80 10.53 5.53
N GLY A 230 -5.56 11.06 4.33
CA GLY A 230 -4.30 11.74 4.03
C GLY A 230 -4.15 13.04 4.82
N LYS A 231 -5.22 13.85 4.93
CA LYS A 231 -5.25 15.04 5.80
C LYS A 231 -4.91 14.69 7.24
N PHE A 232 -5.50 13.60 7.74
CA PHE A 232 -5.23 13.10 9.09
C PHE A 232 -3.74 12.76 9.28
N TRP A 233 -3.16 11.94 8.40
CA TRP A 233 -1.75 11.56 8.49
C TRP A 233 -0.81 12.75 8.38
N LEU A 234 -1.10 13.69 7.49
CA LEU A 234 -0.33 14.93 7.35
C LEU A 234 -0.47 15.82 8.59
N ALA A 235 -1.65 15.85 9.24
CA ALA A 235 -1.86 16.60 10.48
C ALA A 235 -1.07 15.98 11.64
N VAL A 236 -1.05 14.65 11.75
CA VAL A 236 -0.21 13.91 12.72
C VAL A 236 1.27 14.21 12.50
N LEU A 237 1.71 14.30 11.24
CA LEU A 237 3.08 14.68 10.91
C LEU A 237 3.37 16.17 11.24
N GLY A 238 2.36 17.02 11.29
CA GLY A 238 2.49 18.48 11.45
C GLY A 238 2.52 19.25 10.13
N CYS A 239 2.24 18.59 9.01
CA CYS A 239 2.22 19.15 7.66
C CYS A 239 0.81 19.45 7.13
N TYR A 240 -0.19 19.51 8.01
CA TYR A 240 -1.57 19.88 7.70
C TYR A 240 -2.23 20.44 8.97
N SER A 241 -3.09 21.45 8.82
CA SER A 241 -3.81 21.96 10.00
C SER A 241 -4.95 21.05 10.40
N TRP A 242 -5.11 20.81 11.68
CA TRP A 242 -6.23 20.05 12.24
C TRP A 242 -7.59 20.70 11.95
N SER A 243 -7.65 22.01 11.69
CA SER A 243 -8.87 22.69 11.26
C SER A 243 -9.33 22.28 9.86
N GLY A 244 -8.40 21.87 9.00
CA GLY A 244 -8.68 21.31 7.67
C GLY A 244 -9.01 19.81 7.66
N VAL A 245 -8.94 19.12 8.79
CA VAL A 245 -9.29 17.70 8.90
C VAL A 245 -10.78 17.54 9.20
N ASN A 246 -11.42 16.51 8.63
CA ASN A 246 -12.80 16.20 8.95
C ASN A 246 -12.96 15.91 10.45
N PRO A 247 -13.99 16.47 11.10
CA PRO A 247 -14.19 16.29 12.54
C PRO A 247 -14.36 14.82 12.93
N MET A 248 -13.61 14.41 13.94
CA MET A 248 -13.70 13.09 14.56
C MET A 248 -13.75 13.29 16.09
N PRO A 249 -14.84 13.88 16.62
CA PRO A 249 -14.90 14.26 18.03
C PRO A 249 -14.83 13.03 18.94
N PRO A 250 -13.89 12.96 19.88
CA PRO A 250 -13.78 11.83 20.81
C PRO A 250 -15.01 11.72 21.71
N GLU A 251 -15.71 12.81 21.94
CA GLU A 251 -16.95 12.89 22.72
C GLU A 251 -18.06 12.01 22.15
N ALA A 252 -18.06 11.76 20.83
CA ALA A 252 -19.02 10.87 20.18
C ALA A 252 -18.97 9.43 20.73
N TRP A 253 -17.83 9.00 21.28
CA TRP A 253 -17.67 7.69 21.91
C TRP A 253 -18.25 7.60 23.31
N LEU A 254 -18.49 8.72 23.96
CA LEU A 254 -19.04 8.83 25.32
C LEU A 254 -20.57 8.92 25.33
N LEU A 255 -21.19 9.10 24.15
CA LEU A 255 -22.64 9.19 24.04
C LEU A 255 -23.29 7.84 24.41
N PRO A 256 -24.44 7.84 25.11
CA PRO A 256 -25.14 6.61 25.41
C PRO A 256 -25.69 5.99 24.12
N HIS A 257 -25.40 4.71 23.86
CA HIS A 257 -25.79 3.99 22.64
C HIS A 257 -26.91 2.94 22.88
N SER A 258 -27.79 3.23 23.81
CA SER A 258 -28.94 2.36 24.07
C SER A 258 -29.93 2.41 22.91
N LYS A 259 -30.67 1.32 22.70
CA LYS A 259 -31.72 1.24 21.67
C LYS A 259 -32.83 2.29 21.85
N TRP A 260 -32.92 2.85 23.06
CA TRP A 260 -34.01 3.78 23.46
C TRP A 260 -33.68 5.25 23.16
N THR A 261 -32.41 5.61 22.94
CA THR A 261 -32.00 7.01 22.79
C THR A 261 -32.05 7.54 21.36
N GLY A 262 -32.48 6.75 20.36
CA GLY A 262 -32.48 7.14 18.95
C GLY A 262 -31.10 7.34 18.30
N ILE A 263 -30.09 7.62 19.09
CA ILE A 263 -28.69 7.85 18.67
C ILE A 263 -27.98 6.53 18.39
N GLY A 264 -28.55 5.42 18.88
CA GLY A 264 -27.95 4.08 18.77
C GLY A 264 -27.62 3.61 17.35
N TRP A 265 -28.18 4.24 16.32
CA TRP A 265 -27.95 3.86 14.92
C TRP A 265 -26.61 4.38 14.36
N ILE A 266 -26.18 5.55 14.80
CA ILE A 266 -24.98 6.24 14.30
C ILE A 266 -23.82 6.24 15.31
N HIS A 267 -23.99 5.61 16.48
CA HIS A 267 -22.96 5.59 17.52
C HIS A 267 -21.74 4.80 17.06
N PRO A 268 -20.50 5.38 17.20
CA PRO A 268 -19.26 4.73 16.74
C PRO A 268 -19.03 3.34 17.37
N GLY A 269 -19.50 3.09 18.57
CA GLY A 269 -19.43 1.77 19.22
C GLY A 269 -20.17 0.65 18.51
N ARG A 270 -21.00 0.98 17.52
CA ARG A 270 -21.67 0.01 16.64
C ARG A 270 -20.91 -0.31 15.35
N TYR A 271 -19.88 0.41 15.05
CA TYR A 271 -19.04 0.09 13.91
C TYR A 271 -18.46 -1.31 14.08
N TRP A 272 -18.20 -1.98 12.97
CA TRP A 272 -17.50 -3.27 13.01
C TRP A 272 -16.10 -3.11 13.62
N CYS A 273 -15.53 -4.19 14.13
CA CYS A 273 -14.36 -4.14 14.98
C CYS A 273 -13.17 -3.40 14.35
N HIS A 274 -12.90 -3.59 13.06
CA HIS A 274 -11.81 -2.91 12.36
C HIS A 274 -12.01 -1.39 12.33
N CYS A 275 -13.22 -0.90 12.06
CA CYS A 275 -13.52 0.53 12.12
C CYS A 275 -13.32 1.09 13.52
N ARG A 276 -13.76 0.39 14.56
CA ARG A 276 -13.60 0.83 15.96
C ARG A 276 -12.12 0.90 16.35
N MET A 277 -11.31 -0.09 15.97
CA MET A 277 -9.88 -0.12 16.26
C MET A 277 -9.11 1.02 15.59
N VAL A 278 -9.59 1.55 14.47
CA VAL A 278 -8.98 2.66 13.75
C VAL A 278 -9.54 4.00 14.20
N TYR A 279 -10.85 4.17 14.20
CA TYR A 279 -11.48 5.48 14.47
C TYR A 279 -11.42 5.92 15.94
N LEU A 280 -11.35 5.00 16.89
CA LEU A 280 -11.18 5.38 18.29
C LEU A 280 -9.84 6.09 18.55
N PRO A 281 -8.67 5.52 18.19
CA PRO A 281 -7.40 6.24 18.32
C PRO A 281 -7.33 7.49 17.44
N MET A 282 -7.91 7.47 16.23
CA MET A 282 -7.99 8.67 15.38
C MET A 282 -8.75 9.81 16.07
N SER A 283 -9.87 9.50 16.73
CA SER A 283 -10.66 10.49 17.46
C SER A 283 -9.87 11.08 18.63
N TYR A 284 -9.12 10.25 19.35
CA TYR A 284 -8.23 10.73 20.41
C TYR A 284 -7.17 11.70 19.88
N LEU A 285 -6.46 11.32 18.82
CA LEU A 285 -5.42 12.16 18.21
C LEU A 285 -6.01 13.47 17.64
N PHE A 286 -7.22 13.40 17.07
CA PHE A 286 -7.94 14.59 16.60
C PHE A 286 -8.29 15.52 17.77
N GLY A 287 -8.83 15.00 18.87
CA GLY A 287 -9.17 15.79 20.05
C GLY A 287 -7.96 16.41 20.73
N ALA A 288 -6.86 15.65 20.82
CA ALA A 288 -5.59 16.11 21.38
C ALA A 288 -4.80 17.05 20.46
N ARG A 289 -5.20 17.18 19.16
CA ARG A 289 -4.42 17.89 18.14
C ARG A 289 -2.97 17.40 18.08
N ALA A 290 -2.77 16.09 18.24
CA ALA A 290 -1.46 15.50 18.36
C ALA A 290 -0.65 15.64 17.04
N HIS A 291 0.61 15.97 17.16
CA HIS A 291 1.52 16.10 16.00
C HIS A 291 2.95 15.75 16.39
N GLY A 292 3.79 15.51 15.40
CA GLY A 292 5.22 15.34 15.56
C GLY A 292 5.95 16.64 15.90
N ASP A 293 7.28 16.60 15.85
CA ASP A 293 8.12 17.76 16.09
C ASP A 293 7.94 18.81 14.98
N LEU A 294 7.33 19.95 15.36
CA LEU A 294 7.10 21.06 14.44
C LEU A 294 8.38 21.82 14.06
N SER A 295 9.47 21.62 14.77
CA SER A 295 10.77 22.26 14.50
C SER A 295 11.61 21.47 13.48
N SER A 296 11.14 20.31 13.04
CA SER A 296 11.87 19.45 12.09
C SER A 296 12.16 20.18 10.78
N PRO A 297 13.42 20.23 10.32
CA PRO A 297 13.76 20.79 9.02
C PRO A 297 13.01 20.14 7.87
N LEU A 298 12.83 18.81 7.92
CA LEU A 298 12.07 18.07 6.92
C LEU A 298 10.63 18.57 6.83
N LEU A 299 10.01 18.90 7.95
CA LEU A 299 8.65 19.43 7.96
C LEU A 299 8.55 20.78 7.25
N ALA A 300 9.52 21.66 7.47
CA ALA A 300 9.59 22.95 6.78
C ALA A 300 9.73 22.77 5.26
N GLU A 301 10.58 21.85 4.83
CA GLU A 301 10.73 21.50 3.41
C GLU A 301 9.42 20.97 2.81
N LEU A 302 8.78 19.98 3.46
CA LEU A 302 7.51 19.38 3.02
C LEU A 302 6.40 20.43 2.87
N LYS A 303 6.32 21.40 3.77
CA LYS A 303 5.36 22.52 3.68
C LYS A 303 5.59 23.35 2.42
N GLY A 304 6.84 23.61 2.05
CA GLY A 304 7.17 24.32 0.82
C GLY A 304 6.96 23.49 -0.46
N GLU A 305 7.07 22.17 -0.36
CA GLU A 305 7.00 21.26 -1.50
C GLU A 305 5.57 20.88 -1.90
N LEU A 306 4.67 20.73 -0.93
CA LEU A 306 3.36 20.09 -1.10
C LEU A 306 2.20 21.08 -1.35
N PHE A 307 2.37 22.34 -1.00
CA PHE A 307 1.28 23.33 -1.11
C PHE A 307 1.52 24.30 -2.26
N THR A 308 0.44 24.64 -2.99
CA THR A 308 0.49 25.43 -4.22
C THR A 308 -0.16 26.79 -4.07
N GLU A 309 -0.76 27.07 -2.95
CA GLU A 309 -1.37 28.36 -2.63
C GLU A 309 -0.35 29.49 -2.74
N GLU A 310 -0.77 30.64 -3.24
CA GLU A 310 0.06 31.86 -3.25
C GLU A 310 0.33 32.29 -1.80
N GLY A 311 1.57 32.23 -1.37
CA GLY A 311 1.97 32.35 0.03
C GLY A 311 2.21 31.02 0.75
N GLY A 312 2.03 29.88 0.06
CA GLY A 312 2.38 28.55 0.54
C GLY A 312 1.48 28.04 1.67
N PHE A 313 2.03 27.19 2.53
CA PHE A 313 1.32 26.55 3.64
C PHE A 313 0.57 27.52 4.56
N ASP A 314 1.16 28.68 4.85
CA ASP A 314 0.58 29.67 5.79
C ASP A 314 -0.61 30.41 5.20
N ALA A 315 -0.75 30.43 3.87
CA ALA A 315 -1.85 31.08 3.16
C ALA A 315 -3.05 30.16 2.91
N VAL A 316 -2.96 28.88 3.30
CA VAL A 316 -4.04 27.92 3.07
C VAL A 316 -5.28 28.28 3.90
N ASP A 317 -6.43 28.42 3.24
CA ASP A 317 -7.73 28.40 3.91
C ASP A 317 -8.08 26.96 4.32
N TRP A 318 -7.78 26.63 5.57
CA TRP A 318 -7.96 25.28 6.11
C TRP A 318 -9.41 24.86 6.24
N ASP A 319 -10.33 25.80 6.46
CA ASP A 319 -11.76 25.49 6.53
C ASP A 319 -12.31 25.13 5.15
N ALA A 320 -11.91 25.85 4.12
CA ALA A 320 -12.22 25.48 2.74
C ALA A 320 -11.53 24.17 2.32
N ALA A 321 -10.28 23.97 2.71
CA ALA A 321 -9.49 22.77 2.41
C ALA A 321 -10.13 21.48 2.96
N ARG A 322 -10.90 21.58 4.06
CA ARG A 322 -11.60 20.42 4.67
C ARG A 322 -12.45 19.67 3.67
N ASN A 323 -13.11 20.35 2.76
CA ASN A 323 -14.04 19.77 1.79
C ASN A 323 -13.41 19.50 0.41
N LYS A 324 -12.16 19.89 0.19
CA LYS A 324 -11.45 19.63 -1.07
C LYS A 324 -11.02 18.16 -1.14
N CYS A 325 -11.12 17.56 -2.32
CA CYS A 325 -10.65 16.22 -2.64
C CYS A 325 -10.35 16.16 -4.14
N ALA A 326 -9.23 15.56 -4.52
CA ALA A 326 -8.88 15.36 -5.92
C ALA A 326 -9.89 14.43 -6.63
N GLU A 327 -10.13 14.67 -7.91
CA GLU A 327 -11.09 13.87 -8.70
C GLU A 327 -10.67 12.40 -8.76
N GLU A 328 -9.39 12.12 -8.82
CA GLU A 328 -8.80 10.78 -8.86
C GLU A 328 -9.08 9.95 -7.60
N ASP A 329 -9.36 10.61 -6.47
CA ASP A 329 -9.63 9.96 -5.17
C ASP A 329 -11.13 9.73 -4.95
N VAL A 330 -11.98 10.14 -5.89
CA VAL A 330 -13.42 10.08 -5.74
C VAL A 330 -13.99 8.84 -6.42
N TYR A 331 -14.72 8.02 -5.64
CA TYR A 331 -15.35 6.82 -6.15
C TYR A 331 -16.65 7.09 -6.92
N TYR A 332 -16.89 6.35 -7.99
CA TYR A 332 -18.14 6.36 -8.75
C TYR A 332 -18.95 5.08 -8.46
N PRO A 333 -20.29 5.16 -8.40
CA PRO A 333 -21.13 6.37 -8.45
C PRO A 333 -21.08 7.19 -7.15
N HIS A 334 -21.11 8.52 -7.28
CA HIS A 334 -21.19 9.39 -6.11
C HIS A 334 -22.56 9.33 -5.47
N PRO A 335 -22.66 9.46 -4.12
CA PRO A 335 -23.93 9.67 -3.45
C PRO A 335 -24.61 10.95 -4.00
N LYS A 336 -25.93 10.91 -4.21
CA LYS A 336 -26.72 12.05 -4.74
C LYS A 336 -26.51 13.36 -3.97
N VAL A 337 -26.24 13.28 -2.66
CA VAL A 337 -25.99 14.45 -1.80
C VAL A 337 -24.67 15.17 -2.15
N ARG A 338 -23.65 14.44 -2.61
CA ARG A 338 -22.37 15.02 -2.99
C ARG A 338 -22.44 15.72 -4.34
N ARG A 339 -23.19 15.16 -5.30
CA ARG A 339 -23.47 15.79 -6.61
C ARG A 339 -24.03 17.21 -6.49
N LYS A 340 -24.98 17.44 -5.58
CA LYS A 340 -25.56 18.76 -5.35
C LYS A 340 -24.55 19.78 -4.82
N LYS A 341 -23.59 19.37 -3.99
CA LYS A 341 -22.55 20.30 -3.49
C LYS A 341 -21.53 20.67 -4.57
N GLU A 342 -21.19 19.74 -5.47
CA GLU A 342 -20.29 20.02 -6.59
C GLU A 342 -20.93 20.93 -7.65
N GLU A 343 -22.22 20.78 -7.92
CA GLU A 343 -22.99 21.65 -8.81
C GLU A 343 -23.06 23.08 -8.25
N VAL A 344 -23.35 23.27 -6.96
CA VAL A 344 -23.36 24.56 -6.29
C VAL A 344 -21.96 25.21 -6.23
N GLY A 345 -20.89 24.41 -6.09
CA GLY A 345 -19.51 24.91 -6.13
C GLY A 345 -19.05 25.33 -7.52
N ARG A 346 -19.57 24.72 -8.59
CA ARG A 346 -19.29 25.11 -9.99
C ARG A 346 -20.04 26.35 -10.43
N GLU A 347 -21.28 26.53 -9.99
CA GLU A 347 -22.07 27.74 -10.28
C GLU A 347 -21.49 29.01 -9.60
N GLY A 348 -20.87 28.85 -8.41
CA GLY A 348 -20.22 29.96 -7.70
C GLY A 348 -18.92 30.46 -8.32
N ASN A 349 -18.26 29.64 -9.17
CA ASN A 349 -17.01 30.04 -9.86
C ASN A 349 -17.21 30.46 -11.31
N GLY A 350 -18.44 30.53 -11.80
CA GLY A 350 -18.78 30.83 -13.19
C GLY A 350 -19.10 32.30 -13.50
N GLU A 351 -19.21 33.19 -12.51
CA GLU A 351 -19.48 34.61 -12.70
C GLU A 351 -18.25 35.47 -12.40
N GLY A 352 -17.30 35.44 -13.31
CA GLY A 352 -16.09 36.25 -13.25
C GLY A 352 -15.29 36.19 -14.54
N ARG A 353 -15.95 36.50 -15.67
CA ARG A 353 -15.28 36.91 -16.93
C ARG A 353 -16.04 38.05 -17.59
#